data_a30467f8c7245664089282d0e7eabd5c
#
_entry.id   a30467f8c7245664089282d0e7eabd5c
#
_cell.length_a   1.000
_cell.length_b   1.000
_cell.length_c   1.000
_cell.angle_alpha   90.00
_cell.angle_beta   90.00
_cell.angle_gamma   90.00
#
_symmetry.space_group_name_H-M   'P 1'
#
loop_
_entity.id
_entity.type
_entity.pdbx_description
1 polymer ?
#
loop_
_entity_poly.entity_id
_entity_poly.type
_entity_poly.pdbx_seq_one_letter_code
_entity_poly.pdbx_strand_id
1 'polypeptide(L)'
;MSSLEKAKQELLKCSKNYTYDQAKTLLKKLGVEERTKGKTSGSRVMFYRECDQRVIMLHKPHPENTMDTGALKDLIKRLKEYGEL
;
A
#
# COMPACT_ATOMS: atom_id res chain seq x y z
N MET A 1 7.75 13.77 -15.53
CA MET A 1 7.70 12.79 -14.44
C MET A 1 6.51 11.88 -14.57
N SER A 2 6.71 10.60 -14.38
CA SER A 2 5.60 9.67 -14.42
C SER A 2 4.77 9.79 -13.13
N SER A 3 3.48 9.51 -13.23
CA SER A 3 2.60 9.53 -12.06
C SER A 3 3.01 8.49 -11.01
N LEU A 4 3.66 7.42 -11.46
CA LEU A 4 4.16 6.38 -10.55
C LEU A 4 5.28 6.93 -9.65
N GLU A 5 6.23 7.65 -10.22
CA GLU A 5 7.33 8.23 -9.42
C GLU A 5 6.79 9.23 -8.40
N LYS A 6 5.83 10.04 -8.80
CA LYS A 6 5.21 10.99 -7.90
C LYS A 6 4.51 10.27 -6.75
N ALA A 7 3.81 9.18 -7.05
CA ALA A 7 3.13 8.40 -6.01
C ALA A 7 4.14 7.77 -5.05
N LYS A 8 5.28 7.29 -5.55
CA LYS A 8 6.34 6.75 -4.70
C LYS A 8 6.92 7.82 -3.78
N GLN A 9 7.14 9.02 -4.30
CA GLN A 9 7.66 10.12 -3.50
C GLN A 9 6.69 10.51 -2.38
N GLU A 10 5.40 10.53 -2.69
CA GLU A 10 4.39 10.84 -1.67
C GLU A 10 4.41 9.82 -0.53
N LEU A 11 4.57 8.55 -0.86
CA LEU A 11 4.69 7.51 0.16
C LEU A 11 5.95 7.72 1.01
N LEU A 12 7.08 8.00 0.37
CA LEU A 12 8.36 8.15 1.06
C LEU A 12 8.39 9.33 2.03
N LYS A 13 7.54 10.32 1.82
CA LYS A 13 7.41 11.44 2.77
C LYS A 13 6.86 10.99 4.11
N CYS A 14 6.19 9.86 4.15
CA CYS A 14 5.60 9.32 5.37
C CYS A 14 4.74 10.34 6.09
N SER A 15 3.92 11.06 5.34
CA SER A 15 3.09 12.14 5.84
C SER A 15 1.96 11.62 6.72
N LYS A 16 1.62 12.37 7.77
CA LYS A 16 0.48 12.04 8.61
C LYS A 16 -0.84 12.09 7.84
N ASN A 17 -0.85 12.77 6.71
CA ASN A 17 -2.05 12.92 5.90
C ASN A 17 -2.15 11.90 4.77
N TYR A 18 -1.24 10.93 4.72
CA TYR A 18 -1.26 9.90 3.69
C TYR A 18 -2.47 8.99 3.90
N THR A 19 -3.26 8.82 2.85
CA THR A 19 -4.50 8.06 2.95
C THR A 19 -4.34 6.64 2.42
N TYR A 20 -5.23 5.78 2.87
CA TYR A 20 -5.31 4.42 2.37
C TYR A 20 -5.56 4.38 0.86
N ASP A 21 -6.38 5.31 0.35
CA ASP A 21 -6.66 5.39 -1.08
C ASP A 21 -5.40 5.72 -1.86
N GLN A 22 -4.53 6.58 -1.32
CA GLN A 22 -3.26 6.88 -1.96
C GLN A 22 -2.37 5.63 -2.02
N ALA A 23 -2.35 4.85 -0.96
CA ALA A 23 -1.60 3.60 -0.93
C ALA A 23 -2.14 2.60 -1.95
N LYS A 24 -3.46 2.46 -2.03
CA LYS A 24 -4.09 1.58 -3.02
C LYS A 24 -3.72 1.99 -4.44
N THR A 25 -3.79 3.29 -4.71
CA THR A 25 -3.47 3.81 -6.04
C THR A 25 -2.03 3.50 -6.41
N LEU A 26 -1.10 3.68 -5.48
CA LEU A 26 0.30 3.36 -5.72
C LEU A 26 0.48 1.87 -6.02
N LEU A 27 -0.11 1.01 -5.20
CA LEU A 27 0.02 -0.43 -5.38
C LEU A 27 -0.56 -0.87 -6.73
N LYS A 28 -1.68 -0.28 -7.12
CA LYS A 28 -2.28 -0.58 -8.41
C LYS A 28 -1.35 -0.20 -9.57
N LYS A 29 -0.66 0.93 -9.44
CA LYS A 29 0.31 1.36 -10.45
C LYS A 29 1.51 0.43 -10.53
N LEU A 30 1.84 -0.26 -9.43
CA LEU A 30 2.91 -1.24 -9.40
C LEU A 30 2.46 -2.62 -9.87
N GLY A 31 1.22 -2.75 -10.28
CA GLY A 31 0.67 -4.04 -10.72
C GLY A 31 0.17 -4.92 -9.58
N VAL A 32 0.03 -4.35 -8.38
CA VAL A 32 -0.45 -5.07 -7.22
C VAL A 32 -1.94 -4.86 -7.09
N GLU A 33 -2.71 -5.94 -7.05
CA GLU A 33 -4.16 -5.86 -6.98
C GLU A 33 -4.69 -6.32 -5.62
N GLU A 34 -5.81 -5.73 -5.22
CA GLU A 34 -6.49 -6.16 -4.02
C GLU A 34 -7.12 -7.53 -4.25
N ARG A 35 -6.78 -8.47 -3.40
CA ARG A 35 -7.25 -9.85 -3.49
C ARG A 35 -8.00 -10.28 -2.23
N THR A 36 -8.71 -9.36 -1.62
CA THR A 36 -9.52 -9.68 -0.46
C THR A 36 -10.71 -10.53 -0.91
N LYS A 37 -10.76 -11.78 -0.47
CA LYS A 37 -11.85 -12.68 -0.81
C LYS A 37 -12.65 -13.00 0.42
N GLY A 38 -13.96 -12.86 0.32
CA GLY A 38 -14.88 -13.28 1.35
C GLY A 38 -14.70 -12.55 2.66
N LYS A 39 -14.91 -13.25 3.75
CA LYS A 39 -14.83 -12.65 5.08
C LYS A 39 -13.40 -12.61 5.54
N THR A 40 -12.88 -11.40 5.67
CA THR A 40 -11.62 -11.19 6.35
C THR A 40 -11.93 -10.74 7.76
N SER A 41 -11.13 -11.18 8.72
CA SER A 41 -11.29 -10.72 10.08
C SER A 41 -10.72 -9.32 10.22
N GLY A 42 -11.56 -8.38 10.64
CA GLY A 42 -11.15 -7.01 10.86
C GLY A 42 -10.93 -6.24 9.56
N SER A 43 -9.99 -5.32 9.59
CA SER A 43 -9.72 -4.38 8.51
C SER A 43 -8.52 -4.76 7.65
N ARG A 44 -8.13 -6.02 7.72
CA ARG A 44 -6.96 -6.50 6.98
C ARG A 44 -7.30 -6.70 5.51
N VAL A 45 -6.45 -6.17 4.61
CA VAL A 45 -6.64 -6.27 3.17
C VAL A 45 -5.37 -6.86 2.55
N MET A 46 -5.54 -7.88 1.72
CA MET A 46 -4.43 -8.51 1.03
C MET A 46 -4.30 -7.96 -0.39
N PHE A 47 -3.09 -7.59 -0.75
CA PHE A 47 -2.75 -7.18 -2.12
C PHE A 47 -1.78 -8.20 -2.69
N TYR A 48 -1.98 -8.55 -3.96
CA TYR A 48 -1.20 -9.58 -4.60
C TYR A 48 -0.70 -9.11 -5.98
N ARG A 49 0.57 -9.37 -6.26
CA ARG A 49 1.12 -9.09 -7.58
C ARG A 49 1.43 -10.42 -8.27
N GLU A 50 0.73 -10.67 -9.34
CA GLU A 50 0.77 -11.97 -10.02
C GLU A 50 2.10 -12.23 -10.71
N CYS A 51 2.73 -11.21 -11.25
CA CYS A 51 3.95 -11.39 -12.04
C CYS A 51 5.11 -11.98 -11.24
N ASP A 52 5.18 -11.73 -9.93
CA ASP A 52 6.22 -12.28 -9.08
C ASP A 52 5.66 -12.92 -7.82
N GLN A 53 4.35 -13.09 -7.76
CA GLN A 53 3.65 -13.75 -6.67
C GLN A 53 3.92 -13.13 -5.29
N ARG A 54 4.12 -11.82 -5.26
CA ARG A 54 4.36 -11.10 -4.01
C ARG A 54 3.07 -10.66 -3.37
N VAL A 55 3.06 -10.72 -2.05
CA VAL A 55 1.87 -10.38 -1.25
C VAL A 55 2.20 -9.21 -0.34
N ILE A 56 1.29 -8.24 -0.28
CA ILE A 56 1.39 -7.11 0.63
C ILE A 56 0.11 -7.05 1.43
N MET A 57 0.24 -7.00 2.76
CA MET A 57 -0.92 -6.90 3.65
C MET A 57 -0.99 -5.50 4.21
N LEU A 58 -2.16 -4.89 4.13
CA LEU A 58 -2.41 -3.58 4.69
C LEU A 58 -3.61 -3.64 5.63
N HIS A 59 -3.61 -2.76 6.63
CA HIS A 59 -4.77 -2.55 7.48
C HIS A 59 -5.52 -1.33 6.98
N LYS A 60 -6.79 -1.51 6.67
CA LYS A 60 -7.64 -0.39 6.27
C LYS A 60 -7.94 0.46 7.49
N PRO A 61 -7.57 1.76 7.48
CA PRO A 61 -7.84 2.62 8.62
C PRO A 61 -9.34 2.80 8.86
N HIS A 62 -9.70 2.91 10.11
CA HIS A 62 -11.10 3.10 10.49
C HIS A 62 -11.16 3.85 11.82
N PRO A 63 -12.02 4.84 11.97
CA PRO A 63 -12.99 5.33 10.96
C PRO A 63 -12.42 6.28 9.92
N GLU A 64 -11.19 6.76 10.12
CA GLU A 64 -10.55 7.68 9.21
C GLU A 64 -9.87 6.93 8.07
N ASN A 65 -9.63 7.64 6.95
CA ASN A 65 -8.96 7.07 5.80
C ASN A 65 -7.45 7.34 5.80
N THR A 66 -6.93 7.94 6.86
CA THR A 66 -5.53 8.30 7.00
C THR A 66 -4.74 7.12 7.57
N MET A 67 -3.66 6.75 6.92
CA MET A 67 -2.84 5.64 7.38
C MET A 67 -1.93 6.06 8.54
N ASP A 68 -1.79 5.15 9.50
CA ASP A 68 -0.86 5.31 10.59
C ASP A 68 0.58 5.32 10.06
N THR A 69 1.44 6.15 10.66
CA THR A 69 2.83 6.26 10.23
C THR A 69 3.59 4.95 10.39
N GLY A 70 3.25 4.15 11.40
CA GLY A 70 3.84 2.83 11.55
C GLY A 70 3.51 1.92 10.39
N ALA A 71 2.25 1.96 9.92
CA ALA A 71 1.83 1.19 8.76
C ALA A 71 2.54 1.67 7.49
N LEU A 72 2.73 2.98 7.36
CA LEU A 72 3.45 3.54 6.22
C LEU A 72 4.90 3.08 6.19
N LYS A 73 5.57 3.09 7.33
CA LYS A 73 6.96 2.65 7.42
C LYS A 73 7.08 1.18 7.06
N ASP A 74 6.13 0.36 7.49
CA ASP A 74 6.13 -1.06 7.17
C ASP A 74 5.93 -1.28 5.66
N LEU A 75 5.02 -0.54 5.05
CA LEU A 75 4.79 -0.61 3.62
C LEU A 75 6.03 -0.20 2.83
N ILE A 76 6.68 0.89 3.24
CA ILE A 76 7.92 1.35 2.61
C ILE A 76 8.99 0.27 2.69
N LYS A 77 9.14 -0.34 3.85
CA LYS A 77 10.13 -1.40 4.06
C LYS A 77 9.88 -2.57 3.10
N ARG A 78 8.64 -3.00 2.99
CA ARG A 78 8.29 -4.12 2.10
C ARG A 78 8.56 -3.78 0.64
N LEU A 79 8.21 -2.58 0.21
CA LEU A 79 8.43 -2.16 -1.17
C LEU A 79 9.92 -2.04 -1.48
N LYS A 80 10.73 -1.63 -0.52
CA LYS A 80 12.18 -1.61 -0.69
C LYS A 80 12.74 -3.02 -0.83
N GLU A 81 12.25 -3.95 -0.04
CA GLU A 81 12.65 -5.36 -0.14
C GLU A 81 12.30 -5.96 -1.49
N TYR A 82 11.19 -5.48 -2.08
CA TYR A 82 10.73 -5.96 -3.37
C TYR A 82 11.39 -5.24 -4.55
N GLY A 83 12.28 -4.29 -4.25
CA GLY A 83 12.97 -3.55 -5.30
C GLY A 83 12.13 -2.45 -5.96
N GLU A 84 10.99 -2.10 -5.38
CA GLU A 84 10.09 -1.09 -5.95
C GLU A 84 10.41 0.33 -5.49
N LEU A 85 11.14 0.48 -4.40
CA LEU A 85 11.55 1.79 -3.89
C LEU A 85 13.06 1.88 -3.72
#